data_fe250de4d6e8175b92b7284a5aee87ac
#
_entry.id   fe250de4d6e8175b92b7284a5aee87ac
#
_cell.length_a   1.000
_cell.length_b   1.000
_cell.length_c   1.000
_cell.angle_alpha   90.00
_cell.angle_beta   90.00
_cell.angle_gamma   90.00
#
_symmetry.space_group_name_H-M   'P 1'
#
loop_
_entity.id
_entity.type
_entity.pdbx_description
1 polymer ?
#
loop_
_entity_poly.entity_id
_entity_poly.type
_entity_poly.pdbx_seq_one_letter_code
_entity_poly.pdbx_strand_id
1 'polypeptide(L)'
;MDSSGVWRFRELLPDFDGVQPVTLGEGGTPMPEAPRTAAWAGVAGLSVKHLGGNPTGSFKDLGMTVAISEAVRLGRRVVACASTGNTSSSMAAYAGRAGLRSVVLVPSGAVSLAKLAQALDFGSLILEAGTTFDDAFATLQELAAEFGLYVVNSINPLRIEGQKTAILEILEQRDWRAPDLVALPGGNLGNASALGKGLRELHALGWLDRMPRILVSQAAGASPFHRMWQSGTADLEAEPHPQTRATAIRIGRPANWRRARRVLELTQGLTAAVSEAEIAEAKRQLAREGIGCEPASAAAVAGVRQLRLRGEIPEEADVVAILTGHQLKDTDYIVEGERPRREPDRTADLRSQLAGWLKGR
;
A
#
# COMPACT_ATOMS: atom_id res chain seq x y z
N MET A 1 -28.04 3.33 -6.68
CA MET A 1 -26.74 3.31 -7.37
C MET A 1 -25.67 3.05 -6.33
N ASP A 2 -24.80 2.14 -6.62
CA ASP A 2 -23.67 1.86 -5.77
C ASP A 2 -22.71 3.04 -5.82
N SER A 3 -22.49 3.70 -4.68
CA SER A 3 -21.67 4.91 -4.59
C SER A 3 -20.19 4.60 -4.30
N SER A 4 -19.86 3.33 -4.03
CA SER A 4 -18.49 2.91 -3.75
C SER A 4 -17.70 2.73 -5.04
N GLY A 5 -16.47 3.25 -5.07
CA GLY A 5 -15.58 3.07 -6.20
C GLY A 5 -15.22 1.61 -6.47
N VAL A 6 -15.17 0.76 -5.44
CA VAL A 6 -14.92 -0.69 -5.58
C VAL A 6 -16.14 -1.38 -6.19
N TRP A 7 -17.32 -1.15 -5.68
CA TRP A 7 -18.54 -1.88 -6.02
C TRP A 7 -19.18 -1.47 -7.35
N ARG A 8 -18.73 -0.36 -7.95
CA ARG A 8 -19.11 -0.04 -9.34
C ARG A 8 -18.54 -1.03 -10.36
N PHE A 9 -17.53 -1.81 -9.96
CA PHE A 9 -16.93 -2.91 -10.74
C PHE A 9 -17.46 -4.29 -10.33
N ARG A 10 -18.67 -4.36 -9.78
CA ARG A 10 -19.25 -5.61 -9.24
C ARG A 10 -19.28 -6.77 -10.22
N GLU A 11 -19.41 -6.50 -11.53
CA GLU A 11 -19.41 -7.53 -12.58
C GLU A 11 -18.04 -8.23 -12.72
N LEU A 12 -16.98 -7.61 -12.21
CA LEU A 12 -15.63 -8.15 -12.14
C LEU A 12 -15.26 -8.69 -10.75
N LEU A 13 -16.16 -8.56 -9.77
CA LEU A 13 -15.97 -9.08 -8.42
C LEU A 13 -16.73 -10.41 -8.24
N PRO A 14 -16.38 -11.23 -7.22
CA PRO A 14 -17.15 -12.40 -6.88
C PRO A 14 -18.62 -12.06 -6.62
N ASP A 15 -19.54 -12.96 -6.96
CA ASP A 15 -20.94 -12.84 -6.60
C ASP A 15 -21.12 -13.09 -5.09
N PHE A 16 -21.95 -12.27 -4.47
CA PHE A 16 -22.24 -12.34 -3.04
C PHE A 16 -23.68 -12.79 -2.73
N ASP A 17 -24.34 -13.46 -3.68
CA ASP A 17 -25.67 -14.08 -3.49
C ASP A 17 -26.72 -13.13 -2.88
N GLY A 18 -26.78 -11.89 -3.36
CA GLY A 18 -27.74 -10.89 -2.90
C GLY A 18 -27.39 -10.20 -1.56
N VAL A 19 -26.26 -10.52 -0.94
CA VAL A 19 -25.78 -9.81 0.25
C VAL A 19 -25.37 -8.37 -0.13
N GLN A 20 -25.87 -7.42 0.63
CA GLN A 20 -25.47 -6.01 0.43
C GLN A 20 -24.00 -5.81 0.79
N PRO A 21 -23.22 -5.14 -0.05
CA PRO A 21 -21.83 -4.84 0.22
C PRO A 21 -21.62 -4.06 1.51
N VAL A 22 -20.63 -4.46 2.29
CA VAL A 22 -20.15 -3.68 3.44
C VAL A 22 -19.20 -2.62 2.94
N THR A 23 -19.66 -1.39 2.80
CA THR A 23 -18.87 -0.29 2.23
C THR A 23 -18.84 0.94 3.14
N LEU A 24 -17.75 1.68 3.06
CA LEU A 24 -17.53 3.02 3.65
C LEU A 24 -17.28 4.07 2.54
N GLY A 25 -17.53 3.72 1.26
CA GLY A 25 -17.29 4.60 0.11
C GLY A 25 -15.83 4.57 -0.37
N GLU A 26 -15.13 3.46 -0.15
CA GLU A 26 -13.75 3.25 -0.61
C GLU A 26 -13.66 3.17 -2.14
N GLY A 27 -12.50 3.54 -2.68
CA GLY A 27 -12.25 3.67 -4.11
C GLY A 27 -12.63 5.06 -4.64
N GLY A 28 -12.60 5.24 -5.96
CA GLY A 28 -12.81 6.56 -6.57
C GLY A 28 -11.74 7.58 -6.16
N THR A 29 -10.57 7.13 -5.75
CA THR A 29 -9.52 8.00 -5.21
C THR A 29 -8.88 8.87 -6.28
N PRO A 30 -8.38 10.08 -5.93
CA PRO A 30 -7.79 11.00 -6.89
C PRO A 30 -6.50 10.46 -7.52
N MET A 31 -6.23 10.94 -8.74
CA MET A 31 -4.99 10.65 -9.46
C MET A 31 -4.40 11.96 -10.04
N PRO A 32 -3.91 12.88 -9.18
CA PRO A 32 -3.30 14.12 -9.65
C PRO A 32 -1.98 13.86 -10.39
N GLU A 33 -1.66 14.76 -11.31
CA GLU A 33 -0.33 14.87 -11.90
C GLU A 33 0.66 15.45 -10.88
N ALA A 34 1.92 15.04 -10.99
CA ALA A 34 3.02 15.48 -10.14
C ALA A 34 4.21 15.97 -11.00
N PRO A 35 4.07 17.11 -11.71
CA PRO A 35 5.05 17.54 -12.72
C PRO A 35 6.43 17.86 -12.17
N ARG A 36 6.53 18.43 -10.97
CA ARG A 36 7.84 18.68 -10.33
C ARG A 36 8.52 17.40 -9.89
N THR A 37 7.76 16.44 -9.41
CA THR A 37 8.25 15.11 -9.06
C THR A 37 8.62 14.33 -10.32
N ALA A 38 7.88 14.45 -11.43
CA ALA A 38 8.21 13.89 -12.73
C ALA A 38 9.57 14.40 -13.23
N ALA A 39 9.76 15.72 -13.24
CA ALA A 39 11.04 16.35 -13.61
C ALA A 39 12.19 15.87 -12.72
N TRP A 40 11.97 15.78 -11.41
CA TRP A 40 12.96 15.23 -10.48
C TRP A 40 13.25 13.75 -10.74
N ALA A 41 12.25 12.94 -11.05
CA ALA A 41 12.41 11.53 -11.40
C ALA A 41 13.05 11.32 -12.79
N GLY A 42 13.01 12.33 -13.65
CA GLY A 42 13.56 12.34 -15.00
C GLY A 42 12.64 11.64 -16.03
N VAL A 43 11.33 11.67 -15.81
CA VAL A 43 10.30 11.12 -16.73
C VAL A 43 9.39 12.22 -17.25
N ALA A 44 8.85 12.03 -18.46
CA ALA A 44 8.00 13.04 -19.10
C ALA A 44 6.66 13.22 -18.39
N GLY A 45 6.07 12.14 -17.88
CA GLY A 45 4.78 12.17 -17.18
C GLY A 45 4.78 11.34 -15.90
N LEU A 46 4.29 11.90 -14.81
CA LEU A 46 4.05 11.19 -13.56
C LEU A 46 2.71 11.61 -12.97
N SER A 47 1.78 10.67 -12.91
CA SER A 47 0.56 10.78 -12.13
C SER A 47 0.65 9.92 -10.88
N VAL A 48 -0.01 10.30 -9.79
CA VAL A 48 0.01 9.55 -8.55
C VAL A 48 -1.39 9.07 -8.18
N LYS A 49 -1.63 7.78 -8.22
CA LYS A 49 -2.89 7.18 -7.73
C LYS A 49 -2.87 7.17 -6.21
N HIS A 50 -3.62 8.10 -5.59
CA HIS A 50 -3.54 8.38 -4.17
C HIS A 50 -4.51 7.53 -3.35
N LEU A 51 -4.18 6.25 -3.12
CA LEU A 51 -5.02 5.33 -2.34
C LEU A 51 -5.07 5.64 -0.83
N GLY A 52 -4.25 6.57 -0.36
CA GLY A 52 -4.36 7.16 0.97
C GLY A 52 -5.61 8.01 1.18
N GLY A 53 -6.36 8.33 0.11
CA GLY A 53 -7.66 8.99 0.17
C GLY A 53 -8.83 8.09 0.56
N ASN A 54 -8.60 6.78 0.75
CA ASN A 54 -9.61 5.84 1.22
C ASN A 54 -10.01 6.10 2.69
N PRO A 55 -11.18 5.62 3.15
CA PRO A 55 -11.76 5.93 4.46
C PRO A 55 -10.82 5.76 5.65
N THR A 56 -10.00 4.69 5.69
CA THR A 56 -9.04 4.48 6.78
C THR A 56 -7.64 4.99 6.46
N GLY A 57 -7.46 5.68 5.35
CA GLY A 57 -6.20 6.27 4.94
C GLY A 57 -5.27 5.31 4.19
N SER A 58 -5.75 4.21 3.62
CA SER A 58 -4.89 3.30 2.85
C SER A 58 -5.64 2.41 1.86
N PHE A 59 -4.89 1.85 0.89
CA PHE A 59 -5.39 0.90 -0.10
C PHE A 59 -5.98 -0.39 0.49
N LYS A 60 -5.77 -0.64 1.78
CA LYS A 60 -6.30 -1.84 2.44
C LYS A 60 -7.82 -1.88 2.38
N ASP A 61 -8.46 -0.73 2.34
CA ASP A 61 -9.91 -0.59 2.28
C ASP A 61 -10.51 -1.26 1.04
N LEU A 62 -9.84 -1.12 -0.12
CA LEU A 62 -10.30 -1.76 -1.36
C LEU A 62 -10.48 -3.28 -1.22
N GLY A 63 -9.55 -3.94 -0.53
CA GLY A 63 -9.66 -5.38 -0.30
C GLY A 63 -10.52 -5.73 0.91
N MET A 64 -10.63 -4.82 1.86
CA MET A 64 -11.33 -5.10 3.11
C MET A 64 -12.85 -5.09 2.92
N THR A 65 -13.36 -4.17 2.12
CA THR A 65 -14.79 -4.13 1.77
C THR A 65 -15.26 -5.48 1.22
N VAL A 66 -14.50 -6.08 0.30
CA VAL A 66 -14.83 -7.38 -0.32
C VAL A 66 -14.69 -8.53 0.68
N ALA A 67 -13.59 -8.55 1.47
CA ALA A 67 -13.36 -9.62 2.45
C ALA A 67 -14.37 -9.59 3.59
N ILE A 68 -14.80 -8.42 4.05
CA ILE A 68 -15.81 -8.31 5.11
C ILE A 68 -17.22 -8.61 4.58
N SER A 69 -17.56 -8.21 3.35
CA SER A 69 -18.81 -8.62 2.71
C SER A 69 -18.92 -10.15 2.61
N GLU A 70 -17.84 -10.84 2.28
CA GLU A 70 -17.78 -12.28 2.29
C GLU A 70 -17.94 -12.87 3.71
N ALA A 71 -17.32 -12.25 4.70
CA ALA A 71 -17.49 -12.68 6.10
C ALA A 71 -18.96 -12.61 6.53
N VAL A 72 -19.68 -11.57 6.12
CA VAL A 72 -21.13 -11.43 6.35
C VAL A 72 -21.90 -12.52 5.60
N ARG A 73 -21.60 -12.74 4.31
CA ARG A 73 -22.23 -13.80 3.50
C ARG A 73 -22.08 -15.20 4.14
N LEU A 74 -20.91 -15.46 4.71
CA LEU A 74 -20.60 -16.70 5.40
C LEU A 74 -21.15 -16.78 6.84
N GLY A 75 -21.92 -15.79 7.31
CA GLY A 75 -22.47 -15.74 8.66
C GLY A 75 -21.39 -15.64 9.77
N ARG A 76 -20.20 -15.13 9.44
CA ARG A 76 -19.11 -14.98 10.43
C ARG A 76 -19.45 -13.87 11.41
N ARG A 77 -19.10 -14.09 12.68
CA ARG A 77 -19.33 -13.10 13.75
C ARG A 77 -18.07 -12.36 14.20
N VAL A 78 -16.91 -12.95 13.90
CA VAL A 78 -15.62 -12.44 14.32
C VAL A 78 -14.64 -12.50 13.16
N VAL A 79 -14.01 -11.37 12.89
CA VAL A 79 -12.92 -11.26 11.91
C VAL A 79 -11.61 -10.96 12.63
N ALA A 80 -10.49 -11.43 12.07
CA ALA A 80 -9.21 -11.29 12.75
C ALA A 80 -8.05 -11.04 11.78
N CYS A 81 -7.04 -10.31 12.24
CA CYS A 81 -5.77 -10.19 11.52
C CYS A 81 -4.58 -10.06 12.47
N ALA A 82 -3.41 -10.49 12.02
CA ALA A 82 -2.13 -10.10 12.61
C ALA A 82 -1.61 -8.86 11.89
N SER A 83 -1.59 -7.70 12.54
CA SER A 83 -1.12 -6.45 11.93
C SER A 83 -1.05 -5.31 12.94
N THR A 84 0.02 -4.53 12.88
CA THR A 84 0.20 -3.30 13.69
C THR A 84 -0.12 -2.01 12.91
N GLY A 85 -0.70 -2.10 11.70
CA GLY A 85 -0.81 -0.93 10.82
C GLY A 85 -2.07 -0.93 9.93
N ASN A 86 -1.89 -0.60 8.65
CA ASN A 86 -3.01 -0.35 7.73
C ASN A 86 -4.05 -1.48 7.63
N THR A 87 -3.65 -2.76 7.81
CA THR A 87 -4.60 -3.87 7.76
C THR A 87 -5.52 -3.91 8.98
N SER A 88 -4.99 -3.71 10.19
CA SER A 88 -5.79 -3.68 11.41
C SER A 88 -6.77 -2.50 11.43
N SER A 89 -6.32 -1.31 11.03
CA SER A 89 -7.19 -0.13 10.93
C SER A 89 -8.36 -0.36 9.97
N SER A 90 -8.06 -0.89 8.78
CA SER A 90 -9.09 -1.18 7.77
C SER A 90 -10.04 -2.28 8.25
N MET A 91 -9.53 -3.40 8.78
CA MET A 91 -10.37 -4.47 9.31
C MET A 91 -11.33 -3.98 10.40
N ALA A 92 -10.84 -3.20 11.35
CA ALA A 92 -11.63 -2.67 12.45
C ALA A 92 -12.79 -1.79 11.96
N ALA A 93 -12.51 -0.88 11.02
CA ALA A 93 -13.52 0.01 10.44
C ALA A 93 -14.64 -0.75 9.72
N TYR A 94 -14.28 -1.68 8.83
CA TYR A 94 -15.26 -2.45 8.06
C TYR A 94 -15.99 -3.48 8.92
N ALA A 95 -15.33 -4.08 9.93
CA ALA A 95 -15.98 -4.93 10.92
C ALA A 95 -17.02 -4.15 11.72
N GLY A 96 -16.67 -2.97 12.21
CA GLY A 96 -17.60 -2.07 12.90
C GLY A 96 -18.80 -1.69 12.01
N ARG A 97 -18.56 -1.37 10.73
CA ARG A 97 -19.61 -1.09 9.74
C ARG A 97 -20.57 -2.25 9.54
N ALA A 98 -20.04 -3.49 9.61
CA ALA A 98 -20.81 -4.73 9.42
C ALA A 98 -21.45 -5.25 10.72
N GLY A 99 -21.22 -4.64 11.87
CA GLY A 99 -21.65 -5.17 13.17
C GLY A 99 -20.91 -6.44 13.61
N LEU A 100 -19.71 -6.69 13.07
CA LEU A 100 -18.86 -7.81 13.42
C LEU A 100 -17.86 -7.42 14.52
N ARG A 101 -17.47 -8.39 15.34
CA ARG A 101 -16.35 -8.21 16.27
C ARG A 101 -15.02 -8.36 15.52
N SER A 102 -14.02 -7.59 15.92
CA SER A 102 -12.68 -7.64 15.32
C SER A 102 -11.60 -7.89 16.37
N VAL A 103 -10.64 -8.76 16.00
CA VAL A 103 -9.50 -9.14 16.86
C VAL A 103 -8.22 -8.88 16.09
N VAL A 104 -7.30 -8.15 16.71
CA VAL A 104 -5.98 -7.84 16.16
C VAL A 104 -4.92 -8.50 17.01
N LEU A 105 -4.09 -9.35 16.42
CA LEU A 105 -2.91 -9.89 17.07
C LEU A 105 -1.68 -9.06 16.70
N VAL A 106 -0.86 -8.76 17.70
CA VAL A 106 0.37 -7.96 17.53
C VAL A 106 1.52 -8.61 18.30
N PRO A 107 2.78 -8.44 17.85
CA PRO A 107 3.93 -8.90 18.65
C PRO A 107 4.03 -8.16 19.98
N SER A 108 4.42 -8.85 21.03
CA SER A 108 4.59 -8.28 22.36
C SER A 108 5.70 -7.23 22.42
N GLY A 109 5.44 -6.13 23.11
CA GLY A 109 6.44 -5.11 23.47
C GLY A 109 6.92 -4.19 22.32
N ALA A 110 6.46 -4.36 21.10
CA ALA A 110 7.02 -3.66 19.93
C ALA A 110 6.06 -2.69 19.23
N VAL A 111 4.89 -2.39 19.81
CA VAL A 111 3.84 -1.69 19.06
C VAL A 111 3.56 -0.29 19.60
N SER A 112 3.78 0.71 18.74
CA SER A 112 3.30 2.07 19.01
C SER A 112 1.77 2.08 19.07
N LEU A 113 1.20 2.55 20.20
CA LEU A 113 -0.24 2.76 20.35
C LEU A 113 -0.80 3.69 19.25
N ALA A 114 0.00 4.65 18.77
CA ALA A 114 -0.39 5.53 17.68
C ALA A 114 -0.72 4.75 16.39
N LYS A 115 -0.01 3.67 16.10
CA LYS A 115 -0.30 2.80 14.93
C LYS A 115 -1.54 1.95 15.11
N LEU A 116 -1.94 1.66 16.34
CA LEU A 116 -3.17 0.93 16.68
C LEU A 116 -4.37 1.84 16.94
N ALA A 117 -4.16 3.16 17.02
CA ALA A 117 -5.19 4.11 17.43
C ALA A 117 -6.52 3.93 16.69
N GLN A 118 -6.49 3.80 15.36
CA GLN A 118 -7.72 3.57 14.59
C GLN A 118 -8.38 2.23 14.92
N ALA A 119 -7.62 1.15 15.11
CA ALA A 119 -8.19 -0.15 15.46
C ALA A 119 -8.82 -0.13 16.86
N LEU A 120 -8.21 0.57 17.79
CA LEU A 120 -8.74 0.77 19.15
C LEU A 120 -10.01 1.64 19.12
N ASP A 121 -10.00 2.75 18.40
CA ASP A 121 -11.13 3.66 18.26
C ASP A 121 -12.36 2.97 17.64
N PHE A 122 -12.14 2.08 16.68
CA PHE A 122 -13.19 1.25 16.08
C PHE A 122 -13.57 0.00 16.92
N GLY A 123 -13.06 -0.13 18.15
CA GLY A 123 -13.47 -1.14 19.11
C GLY A 123 -12.89 -2.54 18.90
N SER A 124 -11.75 -2.69 18.25
CA SER A 124 -11.08 -3.99 18.12
C SER A 124 -10.49 -4.45 19.43
N LEU A 125 -10.59 -5.76 19.72
CA LEU A 125 -9.79 -6.41 20.75
C LEU A 125 -8.35 -6.56 20.25
N ILE A 126 -7.38 -6.01 20.98
CA ILE A 126 -5.96 -6.15 20.69
C ILE A 126 -5.37 -7.22 21.62
N LEU A 127 -4.71 -8.21 21.05
CA LEU A 127 -4.03 -9.28 21.79
C LEU A 127 -2.54 -9.30 21.40
N GLU A 128 -1.69 -9.42 22.39
CA GLU A 128 -0.25 -9.61 22.19
C GLU A 128 0.08 -11.11 22.07
N ALA A 129 0.84 -11.50 21.06
CA ALA A 129 1.22 -12.89 20.80
C ALA A 129 2.61 -12.99 20.17
N GLY A 130 3.50 -13.75 20.83
CA GLY A 130 4.88 -13.92 20.35
C GLY A 130 5.71 -12.65 20.38
N THR A 131 6.88 -12.69 19.75
CA THR A 131 7.82 -11.55 19.70
C THR A 131 8.00 -11.00 18.28
N THR A 132 7.55 -11.74 17.27
CA THR A 132 7.64 -11.37 15.86
C THR A 132 6.26 -11.33 15.19
N PHE A 133 6.19 -10.73 14.00
CA PHE A 133 4.98 -10.77 13.20
C PHE A 133 4.61 -12.21 12.80
N ASP A 134 5.60 -13.04 12.50
CA ASP A 134 5.38 -14.42 12.07
C ASP A 134 4.82 -15.27 13.23
N ASP A 135 5.28 -15.05 14.47
CA ASP A 135 4.72 -15.70 15.67
C ASP A 135 3.25 -15.29 15.89
N ALA A 136 2.97 -13.98 15.83
CA ALA A 136 1.60 -13.48 15.97
C ALA A 136 0.67 -14.02 14.88
N PHE A 137 1.19 -14.18 13.66
CA PHE A 137 0.42 -14.74 12.56
C PHE A 137 0.19 -16.25 12.68
N ALA A 138 1.19 -17.01 13.16
CA ALA A 138 1.04 -18.45 13.43
C ALA A 138 -0.01 -18.68 14.52
N THR A 139 0.10 -17.95 15.65
CA THR A 139 -0.90 -17.98 16.73
C THR A 139 -2.29 -17.63 16.24
N LEU A 140 -2.40 -16.61 15.35
CA LEU A 140 -3.70 -16.27 14.75
C LEU A 140 -4.30 -17.44 13.98
N GLN A 141 -3.49 -18.19 13.22
CA GLN A 141 -3.98 -19.32 12.43
C GLN A 141 -4.51 -20.46 13.35
N GLU A 142 -3.83 -20.73 14.45
CA GLU A 142 -4.26 -21.70 15.47
C GLU A 142 -5.60 -21.28 16.11
N LEU A 143 -5.67 -20.04 16.60
CA LEU A 143 -6.88 -19.49 17.19
C LEU A 143 -8.04 -19.41 16.17
N ALA A 144 -7.73 -19.13 14.91
CA ALA A 144 -8.76 -19.10 13.87
C ALA A 144 -9.39 -20.47 13.62
N ALA A 145 -8.61 -21.54 13.69
CA ALA A 145 -9.10 -22.90 13.56
C ALA A 145 -9.97 -23.30 14.78
N GLU A 146 -9.52 -22.94 15.97
CA GLU A 146 -10.20 -23.28 17.23
C GLU A 146 -11.51 -22.50 17.44
N PHE A 147 -11.48 -21.17 17.20
CA PHE A 147 -12.62 -20.27 17.50
C PHE A 147 -13.44 -19.88 16.27
N GLY A 148 -13.13 -20.40 15.09
CA GLY A 148 -13.86 -20.10 13.84
C GLY A 148 -13.68 -18.66 13.37
N LEU A 149 -12.51 -18.02 13.64
CA LEU A 149 -12.25 -16.64 13.24
C LEU A 149 -12.07 -16.55 11.73
N TYR A 150 -12.61 -15.49 11.12
CA TYR A 150 -12.38 -15.23 9.70
C TYR A 150 -11.14 -14.35 9.52
N VAL A 151 -10.05 -14.95 9.03
CA VAL A 151 -8.76 -14.27 8.87
C VAL A 151 -8.76 -13.41 7.62
N VAL A 152 -8.42 -12.12 7.78
CA VAL A 152 -8.37 -11.13 6.70
C VAL A 152 -6.96 -10.58 6.41
N ASN A 153 -5.92 -11.36 6.69
CA ASN A 153 -4.55 -11.04 6.27
C ASN A 153 -4.40 -11.08 4.72
N SER A 154 -3.23 -10.70 4.21
CA SER A 154 -2.96 -10.61 2.76
C SER A 154 -3.02 -11.96 2.00
N ILE A 155 -3.12 -13.07 2.71
CA ILE A 155 -3.35 -14.40 2.14
C ILE A 155 -4.81 -14.62 1.71
N ASN A 156 -5.76 -13.85 2.26
CA ASN A 156 -7.17 -13.97 1.93
C ASN A 156 -7.42 -13.55 0.47
N PRO A 157 -7.96 -14.46 -0.39
CA PRO A 157 -8.12 -14.17 -1.82
C PRO A 157 -9.10 -13.03 -2.10
N LEU A 158 -10.12 -12.83 -1.27
CA LEU A 158 -11.09 -11.74 -1.43
C LEU A 158 -10.44 -10.35 -1.30
N ARG A 159 -9.34 -10.28 -0.54
CA ARG A 159 -8.53 -9.06 -0.47
C ARG A 159 -7.92 -8.71 -1.83
N ILE A 160 -7.48 -9.71 -2.59
CA ILE A 160 -6.95 -9.54 -3.94
C ILE A 160 -8.04 -9.07 -4.91
N GLU A 161 -9.25 -9.62 -4.78
CA GLU A 161 -10.40 -9.21 -5.60
C GLU A 161 -10.72 -7.72 -5.44
N GLY A 162 -10.82 -7.25 -4.20
CA GLY A 162 -11.07 -5.82 -3.97
C GLY A 162 -9.91 -4.93 -4.38
N GLN A 163 -8.67 -5.33 -4.07
CA GLN A 163 -7.48 -4.52 -4.42
C GLN A 163 -7.24 -4.42 -5.94
N LYS A 164 -7.70 -5.38 -6.76
CA LYS A 164 -7.57 -5.28 -8.22
C LYS A 164 -8.31 -4.07 -8.79
N THR A 165 -9.33 -3.56 -8.12
CA THR A 165 -10.06 -2.37 -8.57
C THR A 165 -9.18 -1.12 -8.67
N ALA A 166 -8.05 -1.08 -7.97
CA ALA A 166 -7.09 0.02 -8.10
C ALA A 166 -6.58 0.19 -9.54
N ILE A 167 -6.29 -0.90 -10.27
CA ILE A 167 -5.85 -0.79 -11.66
C ILE A 167 -7.02 -0.50 -12.60
N LEU A 168 -8.23 -0.97 -12.27
CA LEU A 168 -9.44 -0.64 -13.02
C LEU A 168 -9.69 0.87 -12.95
N GLU A 169 -9.61 1.47 -11.77
CA GLU A 169 -9.74 2.90 -11.58
C GLU A 169 -8.66 3.72 -12.30
N ILE A 170 -7.40 3.26 -12.27
CA ILE A 170 -6.31 3.92 -13.01
C ILE A 170 -6.64 3.97 -14.49
N LEU A 171 -7.05 2.86 -15.08
CA LEU A 171 -7.36 2.77 -16.51
C LEU A 171 -8.61 3.56 -16.87
N GLU A 172 -9.68 3.48 -16.07
CA GLU A 172 -10.89 4.27 -16.25
C GLU A 172 -10.62 5.77 -16.21
N GLN A 173 -9.86 6.27 -15.21
CA GLN A 173 -9.46 7.68 -15.10
C GLN A 173 -8.54 8.17 -16.23
N ARG A 174 -8.07 7.26 -17.06
CA ARG A 174 -7.23 7.50 -18.23
C ARG A 174 -7.93 7.18 -19.55
N ASP A 175 -9.26 7.13 -19.53
CA ASP A 175 -10.06 6.74 -20.70
C ASP A 175 -9.58 5.42 -21.33
N TRP A 176 -9.27 4.43 -20.47
CA TRP A 176 -8.78 3.09 -20.79
C TRP A 176 -7.42 3.05 -21.53
N ARG A 177 -6.69 4.15 -21.52
CA ARG A 177 -5.32 4.20 -22.07
C ARG A 177 -4.31 3.76 -21.00
N ALA A 178 -3.62 2.65 -21.28
CA ALA A 178 -2.60 2.14 -20.38
C ALA A 178 -1.39 3.08 -20.33
N PRO A 179 -0.87 3.44 -19.14
CA PRO A 179 0.44 4.09 -19.01
C PRO A 179 1.55 3.13 -19.46
N ASP A 180 2.76 3.62 -19.61
CA ASP A 180 3.91 2.74 -19.88
C ASP A 180 4.32 1.94 -18.66
N LEU A 181 4.18 2.54 -17.47
CA LEU A 181 4.61 1.95 -16.22
C LEU A 181 3.63 2.25 -15.09
N VAL A 182 3.32 1.23 -14.30
CA VAL A 182 2.66 1.40 -12.99
C VAL A 182 3.64 0.98 -11.90
N ALA A 183 4.05 1.94 -11.07
CA ALA A 183 5.00 1.73 -9.99
C ALA A 183 4.27 1.60 -8.63
N LEU A 184 4.67 0.63 -7.82
CA LEU A 184 4.10 0.42 -6.49
C LEU A 184 5.14 -0.09 -5.48
N PRO A 185 4.93 0.14 -4.17
CA PRO A 185 5.81 -0.41 -3.15
C PRO A 185 5.58 -1.90 -2.93
N GLY A 186 6.65 -2.62 -2.64
CA GLY A 186 6.68 -4.08 -2.44
C GLY A 186 6.88 -4.48 -0.98
N GLY A 187 5.79 -4.72 -0.23
CA GLY A 187 5.83 -5.41 1.06
C GLY A 187 5.45 -6.90 0.90
N ASN A 188 4.27 -7.31 1.37
CA ASN A 188 3.73 -8.67 1.19
C ASN A 188 3.33 -9.02 -0.26
N LEU A 189 3.49 -8.10 -1.21
CA LEU A 189 3.24 -8.25 -2.65
C LEU A 189 1.79 -8.58 -3.03
N GLY A 190 0.85 -8.46 -2.11
CA GLY A 190 -0.58 -8.65 -2.38
C GLY A 190 -1.11 -7.62 -3.38
N ASN A 191 -0.66 -6.35 -3.26
CA ASN A 191 -1.09 -5.29 -4.18
C ASN A 191 -0.59 -5.55 -5.61
N ALA A 192 0.69 -5.89 -5.79
CA ALA A 192 1.23 -6.28 -7.10
C ALA A 192 0.45 -7.46 -7.72
N SER A 193 0.14 -8.47 -6.88
CA SER A 193 -0.68 -9.62 -7.30
C SER A 193 -2.08 -9.22 -7.75
N ALA A 194 -2.69 -8.26 -7.06
CA ALA A 194 -4.01 -7.75 -7.36
C ALA A 194 -4.04 -6.95 -8.67
N LEU A 195 -3.08 -6.05 -8.87
CA LEU A 195 -2.96 -5.29 -10.13
C LEU A 195 -2.80 -6.23 -11.32
N GLY A 196 -1.89 -7.22 -11.21
CA GLY A 196 -1.70 -8.20 -12.28
C GLY A 196 -2.94 -9.07 -12.54
N LYS A 197 -3.74 -9.38 -11.51
CA LYS A 197 -5.01 -10.05 -11.69
C LYS A 197 -5.97 -9.19 -12.51
N GLY A 198 -6.15 -7.92 -12.15
CA GLY A 198 -7.00 -6.97 -12.89
C GLY A 198 -6.56 -6.79 -14.34
N LEU A 199 -5.26 -6.59 -14.59
CA LEU A 199 -4.70 -6.47 -15.94
C LEU A 199 -4.98 -7.71 -16.80
N ARG A 200 -4.77 -8.90 -16.23
CA ARG A 200 -5.04 -10.16 -16.92
C ARG A 200 -6.51 -10.32 -17.27
N GLU A 201 -7.43 -9.97 -16.37
CA GLU A 201 -8.86 -10.03 -16.60
C GLU A 201 -9.29 -9.06 -17.70
N LEU A 202 -8.85 -7.81 -17.65
CA LEU A 202 -9.16 -6.82 -18.67
C LEU A 202 -8.62 -7.19 -20.05
N HIS A 203 -7.40 -7.74 -20.09
CA HIS A 203 -6.82 -8.22 -21.35
C HIS A 203 -7.61 -9.40 -21.93
N ALA A 204 -8.00 -10.36 -21.07
CA ALA A 204 -8.81 -11.50 -21.49
C ALA A 204 -10.21 -11.10 -21.99
N LEU A 205 -10.76 -9.99 -21.47
CA LEU A 205 -12.03 -9.41 -21.92
C LEU A 205 -11.89 -8.54 -23.18
N GLY A 206 -10.67 -8.32 -23.68
CA GLY A 206 -10.43 -7.46 -24.83
C GLY A 206 -10.57 -5.95 -24.55
N TRP A 207 -10.53 -5.53 -23.29
CA TRP A 207 -10.63 -4.13 -22.89
C TRP A 207 -9.27 -3.42 -22.85
N LEU A 208 -8.19 -4.18 -22.96
CA LEU A 208 -6.82 -3.69 -22.84
C LEU A 208 -5.94 -4.34 -23.90
N ASP A 209 -5.55 -3.58 -24.92
CA ASP A 209 -4.67 -4.08 -26.00
C ASP A 209 -3.22 -4.27 -25.53
N ARG A 210 -2.76 -3.38 -24.64
CA ARG A 210 -1.39 -3.34 -24.11
C ARG A 210 -1.40 -3.25 -22.60
N MET A 211 -0.69 -4.14 -21.94
CA MET A 211 -0.49 -4.07 -20.47
C MET A 211 0.63 -3.08 -20.14
N PRO A 212 0.45 -2.23 -19.12
CA PRO A 212 1.57 -1.46 -18.57
C PRO A 212 2.59 -2.38 -17.93
N ARG A 213 3.85 -2.01 -17.96
CA ARG A 213 4.88 -2.67 -17.14
C ARG A 213 4.58 -2.41 -15.67
N ILE A 214 4.83 -3.38 -14.81
CA ILE A 214 4.70 -3.22 -13.36
C ILE A 214 6.08 -3.07 -12.72
N LEU A 215 6.31 -1.98 -11.99
CA LEU A 215 7.50 -1.78 -11.17
C LEU A 215 7.18 -2.04 -9.70
N VAL A 216 7.85 -3.01 -9.11
CA VAL A 216 7.78 -3.29 -7.67
C VAL A 216 9.04 -2.75 -6.99
N SER A 217 8.88 -1.74 -6.12
CA SER A 217 9.99 -1.13 -5.38
C SER A 217 9.99 -1.60 -3.92
N GLN A 218 11.09 -2.19 -3.47
CA GLN A 218 11.31 -2.58 -2.08
C GLN A 218 12.34 -1.67 -1.41
N ALA A 219 12.29 -1.55 -0.09
CA ALA A 219 13.39 -0.92 0.65
C ALA A 219 14.63 -1.82 0.63
N ALA A 220 15.81 -1.27 0.44
CA ALA A 220 17.05 -2.04 0.26
C ALA A 220 17.32 -3.05 1.40
N GLY A 221 17.03 -2.66 2.65
CA GLY A 221 17.16 -3.53 3.82
C GLY A 221 16.00 -4.53 4.01
N ALA A 222 15.03 -4.58 3.08
CA ALA A 222 13.89 -5.50 3.10
C ALA A 222 13.48 -5.85 1.65
N SER A 223 14.43 -6.36 0.84
CA SER A 223 14.28 -6.52 -0.60
C SER A 223 14.43 -7.95 -1.13
N PRO A 224 13.91 -9.00 -0.45
CA PRO A 224 14.09 -10.38 -0.88
C PRO A 224 13.52 -10.68 -2.27
N PHE A 225 12.42 -10.04 -2.66
CA PHE A 225 11.81 -10.25 -3.96
C PHE A 225 12.64 -9.62 -5.09
N HIS A 226 13.21 -8.44 -4.85
CA HIS A 226 14.15 -7.81 -5.79
C HIS A 226 15.39 -8.69 -5.99
N ARG A 227 16.01 -9.19 -4.90
CA ARG A 227 17.16 -10.10 -5.01
C ARG A 227 16.85 -11.35 -5.83
N MET A 228 15.73 -12.02 -5.54
CA MET A 228 15.26 -13.18 -6.31
C MET A 228 15.07 -12.85 -7.80
N TRP A 229 14.44 -11.72 -8.11
CA TRP A 229 14.16 -11.32 -9.50
C TRP A 229 15.46 -11.05 -10.27
N GLN A 230 16.40 -10.31 -9.65
CA GLN A 230 17.68 -9.97 -10.27
C GLN A 230 18.60 -11.17 -10.47
N SER A 231 18.58 -12.12 -9.55
CA SER A 231 19.39 -13.35 -9.65
C SER A 231 18.76 -14.40 -10.58
N GLY A 232 17.50 -14.24 -10.97
CA GLY A 232 16.76 -15.22 -11.77
C GLY A 232 16.48 -16.55 -11.04
N THR A 233 16.65 -16.60 -9.71
CA THR A 233 16.39 -17.82 -8.93
C THR A 233 14.92 -18.20 -8.91
N ALA A 234 14.64 -19.51 -8.84
CA ALA A 234 13.29 -20.04 -8.84
C ALA A 234 12.54 -19.74 -7.54
N ASP A 235 13.22 -19.78 -6.41
CA ASP A 235 12.68 -19.59 -5.08
C ASP A 235 13.21 -18.33 -4.42
N LEU A 236 12.37 -17.76 -3.53
CA LEU A 236 12.69 -16.57 -2.77
C LEU A 236 13.41 -16.97 -1.48
N GLU A 237 14.63 -16.46 -1.30
CA GLU A 237 15.33 -16.49 -0.02
C GLU A 237 14.81 -15.35 0.86
N ALA A 238 14.33 -15.69 2.05
CA ALA A 238 13.80 -14.71 3.00
C ALA A 238 14.91 -13.81 3.56
N GLU A 239 14.56 -12.57 3.89
CA GLU A 239 15.40 -11.68 4.70
C GLU A 239 15.05 -11.90 6.17
N PRO A 240 15.94 -12.52 6.97
CA PRO A 240 15.61 -12.85 8.36
C PRO A 240 15.50 -11.61 9.27
N HIS A 241 16.18 -10.52 8.92
CA HIS A 241 16.24 -9.29 9.70
C HIS A 241 15.90 -8.07 8.83
N PRO A 242 14.65 -7.96 8.33
CA PRO A 242 14.28 -6.87 7.45
C PRO A 242 14.35 -5.52 8.17
N GLN A 243 15.07 -4.58 7.59
CA GLN A 243 15.31 -3.26 8.16
C GLN A 243 14.87 -2.15 7.19
N THR A 244 13.94 -1.34 7.62
CA THR A 244 13.57 -0.09 6.95
C THR A 244 12.72 0.76 7.90
N ARG A 245 12.80 2.08 7.76
CA ARG A 245 11.90 3.03 8.40
C ARG A 245 10.51 3.06 7.74
N ALA A 246 10.41 2.61 6.48
CA ALA A 246 9.14 2.42 5.76
C ALA A 246 8.41 1.16 6.27
N THR A 247 7.87 1.22 7.48
CA THR A 247 7.38 0.06 8.25
C THR A 247 6.35 -0.80 7.52
N ALA A 248 5.52 -0.22 6.66
CA ALA A 248 4.50 -0.95 5.89
C ALA A 248 5.08 -1.91 4.82
N ILE A 249 6.37 -1.75 4.44
CA ILE A 249 7.09 -2.65 3.53
C ILE A 249 8.27 -3.38 4.21
N ARG A 250 8.37 -3.34 5.53
CA ARG A 250 9.38 -4.07 6.30
C ARG A 250 9.00 -5.56 6.41
N ILE A 251 9.14 -6.27 5.30
CA ILE A 251 8.72 -7.67 5.16
C ILE A 251 9.89 -8.50 4.65
N GLY A 252 10.30 -9.49 5.46
CA GLY A 252 11.39 -10.39 5.12
C GLY A 252 10.96 -11.59 4.26
N ARG A 253 9.71 -12.04 4.39
CA ARG A 253 9.15 -13.17 3.62
C ARG A 253 7.79 -12.80 3.02
N PRO A 254 7.74 -12.14 1.85
CA PRO A 254 6.50 -11.74 1.19
C PRO A 254 5.59 -12.93 0.87
N ALA A 255 4.40 -12.99 1.46
CA ALA A 255 3.49 -14.13 1.30
C ALA A 255 3.00 -14.33 -0.14
N ASN A 256 2.94 -13.27 -0.95
CA ASN A 256 2.41 -13.32 -2.32
C ASN A 256 3.50 -13.31 -3.41
N TRP A 257 4.76 -13.61 -3.08
CA TRP A 257 5.86 -13.47 -4.03
C TRP A 257 5.70 -14.29 -5.31
N ARG A 258 5.16 -15.53 -5.22
CA ARG A 258 4.93 -16.36 -6.41
C ARG A 258 3.90 -15.75 -7.37
N ARG A 259 2.85 -15.12 -6.82
CA ARG A 259 1.85 -14.41 -7.64
C ARG A 259 2.46 -13.16 -8.27
N ALA A 260 3.20 -12.37 -7.49
CA ALA A 260 3.88 -11.16 -7.97
C ALA A 260 4.93 -11.49 -9.05
N ARG A 261 5.67 -12.60 -8.93
CA ARG A 261 6.59 -13.06 -9.95
C ARG A 261 5.86 -13.28 -11.29
N ARG A 262 4.74 -14.00 -11.28
CA ARG A 262 3.93 -14.22 -12.49
C ARG A 262 3.42 -12.90 -13.10
N VAL A 263 3.12 -11.91 -12.27
CA VAL A 263 2.75 -10.57 -12.74
C VAL A 263 3.89 -9.90 -13.48
N LEU A 264 5.11 -9.93 -12.92
CA LEU A 264 6.27 -9.33 -13.58
C LEU A 264 6.63 -10.09 -14.87
N GLU A 265 6.51 -11.40 -14.89
CA GLU A 265 6.68 -12.21 -16.11
C GLU A 265 5.66 -11.81 -17.18
N LEU A 266 4.39 -11.63 -16.80
CA LEU A 266 3.30 -11.24 -17.71
C LEU A 266 3.46 -9.82 -18.26
N THR A 267 3.91 -8.89 -17.44
CA THR A 267 3.96 -7.44 -17.75
C THR A 267 5.34 -6.96 -18.17
N GLN A 268 6.30 -7.85 -18.37
CA GLN A 268 7.71 -7.49 -18.55
C GLN A 268 8.18 -6.51 -17.47
N GLY A 269 7.77 -6.81 -16.24
CA GLY A 269 7.89 -5.94 -15.09
C GLY A 269 9.32 -5.73 -14.61
N LEU A 270 9.48 -4.79 -13.72
CA LEU A 270 10.74 -4.33 -13.15
C LEU A 270 10.72 -4.43 -11.63
N THR A 271 11.91 -4.48 -11.04
CA THR A 271 12.06 -4.35 -9.59
C THR A 271 13.13 -3.32 -9.25
N ALA A 272 12.94 -2.63 -8.13
CA ALA A 272 13.95 -1.75 -7.56
C ALA A 272 14.16 -2.05 -6.07
N ALA A 273 15.39 -1.86 -5.59
CA ALA A 273 15.72 -1.83 -4.17
C ALA A 273 16.23 -0.42 -3.85
N VAL A 274 15.42 0.35 -3.13
CA VAL A 274 15.70 1.76 -2.85
C VAL A 274 16.17 1.97 -1.41
N SER A 275 17.15 2.83 -1.22
CA SER A 275 17.70 3.19 0.09
C SER A 275 16.73 4.06 0.89
N GLU A 276 16.95 4.17 2.20
CA GLU A 276 16.21 5.08 3.08
C GLU A 276 16.33 6.55 2.63
N ALA A 277 17.48 6.92 2.10
CA ALA A 277 17.72 8.29 1.60
C ALA A 277 16.89 8.57 0.34
N GLU A 278 16.81 7.61 -0.61
CA GLU A 278 16.00 7.72 -1.81
C GLU A 278 14.50 7.79 -1.48
N ILE A 279 14.03 6.96 -0.52
CA ILE A 279 12.64 7.00 -0.03
C ILE A 279 12.32 8.37 0.59
N ALA A 280 13.21 8.86 1.46
CA ALA A 280 13.02 10.15 2.12
C ALA A 280 13.01 11.30 1.11
N GLU A 281 13.86 11.28 0.10
CA GLU A 281 13.91 12.32 -0.93
C GLU A 281 12.65 12.27 -1.81
N ALA A 282 12.24 11.11 -2.28
CA ALA A 282 11.00 10.96 -3.06
C ALA A 282 9.78 11.48 -2.27
N LYS A 283 9.72 11.16 -0.96
CA LYS A 283 8.67 11.66 -0.08
C LYS A 283 8.68 13.20 0.03
N ARG A 284 9.86 13.82 0.13
CA ARG A 284 10.00 15.29 0.15
C ARG A 284 9.56 15.93 -1.16
N GLN A 285 9.90 15.32 -2.31
CA GLN A 285 9.48 15.84 -3.61
C GLN A 285 7.96 15.84 -3.75
N LEU A 286 7.28 14.75 -3.41
CA LEU A 286 5.82 14.67 -3.37
C LEU A 286 5.22 15.71 -2.41
N ALA A 287 5.77 15.83 -1.20
CA ALA A 287 5.27 16.77 -0.19
C ALA A 287 5.39 18.23 -0.64
N ARG A 288 6.43 18.59 -1.42
CA ARG A 288 6.58 19.94 -2.00
C ARG A 288 5.50 20.28 -3.04
N GLU A 289 4.84 19.26 -3.58
CA GLU A 289 3.67 19.42 -4.45
C GLU A 289 2.33 19.33 -3.70
N GLY A 290 2.37 19.26 -2.36
CA GLY A 290 1.17 19.10 -1.53
C GLY A 290 0.64 17.67 -1.50
N ILE A 291 1.39 16.69 -2.01
CA ILE A 291 1.00 15.29 -2.07
C ILE A 291 1.61 14.55 -0.88
N GLY A 292 0.82 14.35 0.16
CA GLY A 292 1.24 13.68 1.39
C GLY A 292 1.04 12.18 1.33
N CYS A 293 2.09 11.39 1.58
CA CYS A 293 1.98 9.93 1.62
C CYS A 293 2.82 9.30 2.74
N GLU A 294 2.53 8.05 3.11
CA GLU A 294 3.39 7.27 4.00
C GLU A 294 4.74 6.96 3.34
N PRO A 295 5.83 6.71 4.11
CA PRO A 295 7.16 6.45 3.54
C PRO A 295 7.19 5.28 2.55
N ALA A 296 6.44 4.22 2.85
CA ALA A 296 6.33 3.05 1.98
C ALA A 296 5.85 3.42 0.57
N SER A 297 4.88 4.34 0.46
CA SER A 297 4.36 4.83 -0.82
C SER A 297 5.43 5.52 -1.66
N ALA A 298 6.29 6.32 -1.03
CA ALA A 298 7.36 7.04 -1.70
C ALA A 298 8.41 6.13 -2.35
N ALA A 299 8.55 4.89 -1.86
CA ALA A 299 9.43 3.90 -2.46
C ALA A 299 9.10 3.62 -3.93
N ALA A 300 7.81 3.71 -4.34
CA ALA A 300 7.42 3.57 -5.74
C ALA A 300 8.08 4.64 -6.62
N VAL A 301 8.01 5.90 -6.21
CA VAL A 301 8.59 7.04 -6.95
C VAL A 301 10.12 7.01 -6.90
N ALA A 302 10.71 6.62 -5.77
CA ALA A 302 12.15 6.42 -5.66
C ALA A 302 12.66 5.35 -6.64
N GLY A 303 11.91 4.25 -6.80
CA GLY A 303 12.23 3.20 -7.77
C GLY A 303 12.15 3.68 -9.22
N VAL A 304 11.17 4.50 -9.57
CA VAL A 304 11.08 5.12 -10.90
C VAL A 304 12.36 5.92 -11.20
N ARG A 305 12.74 6.81 -10.28
CA ARG A 305 13.97 7.59 -10.45
C ARG A 305 15.22 6.71 -10.54
N GLN A 306 15.36 5.71 -9.66
CA GLN A 306 16.51 4.82 -9.66
C GLN A 306 16.69 4.13 -11.02
N LEU A 307 15.60 3.55 -11.56
CA LEU A 307 15.64 2.84 -12.84
C LEU A 307 15.78 3.79 -14.04
N ARG A 308 15.23 5.02 -13.94
CA ARG A 308 15.45 6.04 -14.96
C ARG A 308 16.93 6.44 -15.05
N LEU A 309 17.59 6.65 -13.91
CA LEU A 309 19.02 6.96 -13.87
C LEU A 309 19.91 5.80 -14.38
N ARG A 310 19.41 4.57 -14.35
CA ARG A 310 20.08 3.39 -14.93
C ARG A 310 19.75 3.17 -16.41
N GLY A 311 18.89 4.00 -17.01
CA GLY A 311 18.44 3.84 -18.40
C GLY A 311 17.45 2.70 -18.64
N GLU A 312 16.89 2.09 -17.57
CA GLU A 312 15.91 0.99 -17.65
C GLU A 312 14.47 1.49 -17.90
N ILE A 313 14.22 2.76 -17.62
CA ILE A 313 12.99 3.48 -17.95
C ILE A 313 13.34 4.62 -18.90
N PRO A 314 12.69 4.76 -20.08
CA PRO A 314 12.93 5.85 -20.99
C PRO A 314 12.45 7.19 -20.42
N GLU A 315 13.00 8.30 -20.94
CA GLU A 315 12.65 9.65 -20.48
C GLU A 315 11.20 10.00 -20.84
N GLU A 316 10.74 9.54 -21.97
CA GLU A 316 9.38 9.78 -22.50
C GLU A 316 8.32 8.98 -21.77
N ALA A 317 8.70 8.12 -20.80
CA ALA A 317 7.77 7.23 -20.13
C ALA A 317 6.65 8.00 -19.41
N ASP A 318 5.43 7.54 -19.65
CA ASP A 318 4.22 7.92 -18.93
C ASP A 318 4.00 6.97 -17.75
N VAL A 319 4.14 7.48 -16.53
CA VAL A 319 4.20 6.70 -15.29
C VAL A 319 3.02 7.01 -14.39
N VAL A 320 2.40 5.96 -13.84
CA VAL A 320 1.50 6.08 -12.69
C VAL A 320 2.15 5.45 -11.46
N ALA A 321 2.39 6.24 -10.42
CA ALA A 321 2.86 5.75 -9.15
C ALA A 321 1.70 5.57 -8.15
N ILE A 322 1.62 4.41 -7.49
CA ILE A 322 0.59 4.13 -6.50
C ILE A 322 1.09 4.55 -5.11
N LEU A 323 0.42 5.53 -4.52
CA LEU A 323 0.61 5.93 -3.14
C LEU A 323 -0.37 5.17 -2.25
N THR A 324 0.14 4.19 -1.54
CA THR A 324 -0.63 3.17 -0.83
C THR A 324 -1.28 3.63 0.46
N GLY A 325 -0.74 4.67 1.10
CA GLY A 325 -1.25 5.19 2.36
C GLY A 325 -1.02 6.69 2.55
N HIS A 326 -1.90 7.27 3.35
CA HIS A 326 -1.86 8.68 3.72
C HIS A 326 -0.66 8.99 4.62
N GLN A 327 -0.16 10.23 4.58
CA GLN A 327 0.99 10.67 5.39
C GLN A 327 0.79 10.48 6.91
N LEU A 328 -0.43 10.60 7.40
CA LEU A 328 -0.75 10.44 8.82
C LEU A 328 -0.76 8.98 9.31
N LYS A 329 -0.48 8.01 8.43
CA LYS A 329 -0.31 6.59 8.83
C LYS A 329 1.04 6.32 9.48
N ASP A 330 2.02 7.20 9.33
CA ASP A 330 3.35 7.09 9.94
C ASP A 330 3.86 8.49 10.35
N THR A 331 3.25 9.07 11.38
CA THR A 331 3.57 10.42 11.88
C THR A 331 4.95 10.48 12.52
N ASP A 332 5.41 9.40 13.15
CA ASP A 332 6.72 9.31 13.76
C ASP A 332 7.83 9.56 12.72
N TYR A 333 7.67 9.00 11.52
CA TYR A 333 8.61 9.22 10.42
C TYR A 333 8.74 10.69 10.05
N ILE A 334 7.62 11.43 10.05
CA ILE A 334 7.60 12.85 9.72
C ILE A 334 8.29 13.65 10.83
N VAL A 335 7.87 13.44 12.07
CA VAL A 335 8.36 14.18 13.23
C VAL A 335 9.87 13.94 13.44
N GLU A 336 10.33 12.70 13.32
CA GLU A 336 11.76 12.38 13.47
C GLU A 336 12.63 12.87 12.30
N GLY A 337 12.06 12.83 11.07
CA GLY A 337 12.80 13.25 9.87
C GLY A 337 12.84 14.77 9.65
N GLU A 338 11.80 15.47 10.10
CA GLU A 338 11.60 16.91 9.90
C GLU A 338 11.79 17.70 11.20
N ARG A 339 12.35 17.09 12.26
CA ARG A 339 12.72 17.88 13.44
C ARG A 339 13.51 19.09 12.97
N PRO A 340 13.03 20.32 13.28
CA PRO A 340 13.75 21.51 12.88
C PRO A 340 15.18 21.36 13.35
N ARG A 341 16.14 21.43 12.42
CA ARG A 341 17.59 21.42 12.74
C ARG A 341 18.00 22.63 13.57
N ARG A 342 17.05 23.53 13.82
CA ARG A 342 17.13 24.64 14.74
C ARG A 342 16.01 24.48 15.76
N GLU A 343 16.35 24.31 17.02
CA GLU A 343 15.43 24.72 18.08
C GLU A 343 15.02 26.16 17.76
N PRO A 344 13.69 26.49 17.80
CA PRO A 344 13.29 27.86 17.64
C PRO A 344 14.08 28.67 18.66
N ASP A 345 14.90 29.62 18.19
CA ASP A 345 15.60 30.55 19.08
C ASP A 345 14.53 31.36 19.81
N ARG A 346 14.20 30.91 21.03
CA ARG A 346 13.18 31.53 21.87
C ARG A 346 13.51 32.97 22.26
N THR A 347 14.75 33.39 21.99
CA THR A 347 15.25 34.75 22.28
C THR A 347 15.17 35.65 21.04
N ALA A 348 15.09 35.08 19.84
CA ALA A 348 15.03 35.86 18.61
C ALA A 348 13.57 36.36 18.36
N ASP A 349 13.45 37.64 18.01
CA ASP A 349 12.22 38.27 17.58
C ASP A 349 11.62 37.54 16.36
N LEU A 350 10.32 37.28 16.36
CA LEU A 350 9.59 36.60 15.30
C LEU A 350 9.79 37.21 13.91
N ARG A 351 9.96 38.53 13.84
CA ARG A 351 10.24 39.27 12.59
C ARG A 351 11.60 38.87 12.00
N SER A 352 12.60 38.77 12.84
CA SER A 352 13.96 38.36 12.43
C SER A 352 14.00 36.91 11.98
N GLN A 353 13.26 36.04 12.68
CA GLN A 353 13.11 34.59 12.28
C GLN A 353 12.43 34.47 10.93
N LEU A 354 11.32 35.18 10.72
CA LEU A 354 10.57 35.17 9.45
C LEU A 354 11.42 35.75 8.31
N ALA A 355 12.09 36.89 8.55
CA ALA A 355 12.96 37.50 7.54
C ALA A 355 14.15 36.60 7.15
N GLY A 356 14.72 35.88 8.11
CA GLY A 356 15.76 34.89 7.86
C GLY A 356 15.24 33.69 7.02
N TRP A 357 14.04 33.23 7.31
CA TRP A 357 13.42 32.14 6.56
C TRP A 357 13.06 32.54 5.12
N LEU A 358 12.56 33.77 4.91
CA LEU A 358 12.21 34.27 3.57
C LEU A 358 13.45 34.49 2.68
N LYS A 359 14.64 34.77 3.26
CA LYS A 359 15.88 34.94 2.52
C LYS A 359 16.56 33.62 2.16
N GLY A 360 16.18 32.51 2.77
CA GLY A 360 16.78 31.18 2.60
C GLY A 360 16.08 30.28 1.60
N ARG A 361 15.17 30.82 0.76
CA ARG A 361 14.46 30.09 -0.31
C ARG A 361 15.13 30.26 -1.65
#